data_c05e69362f9c545a15dc257a3c8acd89
#
_entry.id   c05e69362f9c545a15dc257a3c8acd89
#
_cell.length_a   1.000
_cell.length_b   1.000
_cell.length_c   1.000
_cell.angle_alpha   90.00
_cell.angle_beta   90.00
_cell.angle_gamma   90.00
#
_symmetry.space_group_name_H-M   'P 1'
#
loop_
_entity.id
_entity.type
_entity.pdbx_description
1 polymer ?
#
loop_
_entity_poly.entity_id
_entity_poly.type
_entity_poly.pdbx_seq_one_letter_code
_entity_poly.pdbx_strand_id
1 'polypeptide(L)'
;QHIAKAVSLYSKRKNPDYENSIKESISAVEAMCCIITGMTGAQATLGAAIKKLKDNGVHIHGAMERAFLALYGYASDENGIRHGGIDFKNAPAEDAKYMLISCSAFVNYLMEKWSKIQN
;
A
#
# COMPACT_ATOMS: atom_id res chain seq x y z
N GLN A 1 -5.56 12.84 -3.39
CA GLN A 1 -5.77 11.40 -3.37
C GLN A 1 -4.56 10.70 -3.99
N HIS A 2 -3.96 9.78 -3.23
CA HIS A 2 -2.66 9.17 -3.58
C HIS A 2 -2.70 8.32 -4.85
N ILE A 3 -3.77 7.57 -5.06
CA ILE A 3 -3.84 6.70 -6.24
C ILE A 3 -3.96 7.53 -7.51
N ALA A 4 -4.78 8.58 -7.50
CA ALA A 4 -4.89 9.47 -8.66
C ALA A 4 -3.55 10.12 -8.97
N LYS A 5 -2.81 10.52 -7.94
CA LYS A 5 -1.49 11.11 -8.12
C LYS A 5 -0.49 10.10 -8.66
N ALA A 6 -0.57 8.84 -8.18
CA ALA A 6 0.31 7.78 -8.68
C ALA A 6 0.06 7.51 -10.16
N VAL A 7 -1.20 7.47 -10.58
CA VAL A 7 -1.55 7.29 -12.00
C VAL A 7 -1.02 8.44 -12.83
N SER A 8 -1.21 9.68 -12.36
CA SER A 8 -0.73 10.87 -13.05
C SER A 8 0.79 10.81 -13.27
N LEU A 9 1.53 10.46 -12.22
CA LEU A 9 2.99 10.38 -12.29
C LEU A 9 3.44 9.26 -13.24
N TYR A 10 2.77 8.11 -13.19
CA TYR A 10 3.07 6.99 -14.07
C TYR A 10 2.80 7.33 -15.54
N SER A 11 1.74 8.08 -15.81
CA SER A 11 1.23 8.31 -17.15
C SER A 11 1.87 9.48 -17.90
N LYS A 12 2.81 10.18 -17.29
CA LYS A 12 3.48 11.29 -17.97
C LYS A 12 4.18 10.77 -19.22
N ARG A 13 3.90 11.40 -20.36
CA ARG A 13 4.51 11.01 -21.63
C ARG A 13 6.00 11.37 -21.70
N LYS A 14 6.35 12.54 -21.15
CA LYS A 14 7.75 12.96 -21.04
C LYS A 14 8.16 12.82 -19.60
N ASN A 15 9.29 12.18 -19.39
CA ASN A 15 9.84 12.00 -18.03
C ASN A 15 8.82 11.40 -17.08
N PRO A 16 8.36 10.16 -17.33
CA PRO A 16 7.48 9.50 -16.36
C PRO A 16 8.17 9.43 -15.02
N ASP A 17 7.43 9.69 -13.97
CA ASP A 17 7.99 9.71 -12.62
C ASP A 17 7.62 8.42 -11.89
N TYR A 18 8.29 7.34 -12.25
CA TYR A 18 8.00 6.02 -11.69
C TYR A 18 8.34 5.94 -10.21
N GLU A 19 9.41 6.59 -9.79
CA GLU A 19 9.81 6.62 -8.38
C GLU A 19 8.69 7.19 -7.52
N ASN A 20 8.20 8.37 -7.87
CA ASN A 20 7.15 9.00 -7.08
C ASN A 20 5.80 8.33 -7.25
N SER A 21 5.54 7.69 -8.40
CA SER A 21 4.35 6.89 -8.60
C SER A 21 4.31 5.73 -7.59
N ILE A 22 5.44 5.05 -7.41
CA ILE A 22 5.54 3.95 -6.43
C ILE A 22 5.33 4.49 -5.02
N LYS A 23 5.98 5.59 -4.67
CA LYS A 23 5.87 6.17 -3.33
C LYS A 23 4.42 6.55 -3.01
N GLU A 24 3.71 7.13 -3.97
CA GLU A 24 2.31 7.51 -3.75
C GLU A 24 1.39 6.29 -3.67
N SER A 25 1.71 5.23 -4.40
CA SER A 25 0.95 3.98 -4.30
C SER A 25 1.07 3.38 -2.90
N ILE A 26 2.28 3.39 -2.34
CA ILE A 26 2.53 2.92 -0.97
C ILE A 26 1.84 3.82 0.04
N SER A 27 1.87 5.13 -0.17
CA SER A 27 1.22 6.09 0.72
C SER A 27 -0.28 5.86 0.80
N ALA A 28 -0.91 5.41 -0.29
CA ALA A 28 -2.33 5.10 -0.28
C ALA A 28 -2.64 3.93 0.67
N VAL A 29 -1.79 2.89 0.67
CA VAL A 29 -1.97 1.75 1.57
C VAL A 29 -1.78 2.22 3.02
N GLU A 30 -0.76 3.03 3.27
CA GLU A 30 -0.51 3.55 4.61
C GLU A 30 -1.65 4.43 5.13
N ALA A 31 -2.21 5.26 4.25
CA ALA A 31 -3.34 6.09 4.63
C ALA A 31 -4.54 5.23 5.02
N MET A 32 -4.77 4.12 4.30
CA MET A 32 -5.84 3.20 4.65
C MET A 32 -5.58 2.51 5.99
N CYS A 33 -4.32 2.16 6.26
CA CYS A 33 -3.96 1.57 7.55
C CYS A 33 -4.20 2.55 8.70
N CYS A 34 -3.93 3.83 8.50
CA CYS A 34 -4.23 4.86 9.50
C CYS A 34 -5.73 4.93 9.78
N ILE A 35 -6.55 4.85 8.74
CA ILE A 35 -8.01 4.88 8.90
C ILE A 35 -8.49 3.68 9.70
N ILE A 36 -8.03 2.49 9.34
CA ILE A 36 -8.48 1.25 9.98
C ILE A 36 -8.04 1.19 11.44
N THR A 37 -6.78 1.49 11.72
CA THR A 37 -6.23 1.36 13.08
C THR A 37 -6.59 2.53 13.98
N GLY A 38 -6.90 3.68 13.40
CA GLY A 38 -7.07 4.90 14.18
C GLY A 38 -5.75 5.44 14.72
N MET A 39 -4.64 4.90 14.24
CA MET A 39 -3.30 5.29 14.67
C MET A 39 -2.59 6.04 13.57
N THR A 40 -1.44 6.61 13.89
CA THR A 40 -0.61 7.33 12.92
C THR A 40 0.84 6.88 13.05
N GLY A 41 1.63 7.23 12.03
CA GLY A 41 3.07 6.98 12.06
C GLY A 41 3.40 5.49 12.09
N ALA A 42 4.42 5.15 12.85
CA ALA A 42 4.95 3.78 12.88
C ALA A 42 3.97 2.75 13.45
N GLN A 43 2.94 3.19 14.15
CA GLN A 43 1.96 2.28 14.72
C GLN A 43 0.89 1.84 13.73
N ALA A 44 0.70 2.59 12.66
CA ALA A 44 -0.34 2.31 11.66
C ALA A 44 0.23 1.39 10.56
N THR A 45 0.56 0.16 10.94
CA THR A 45 1.13 -0.81 10.01
C THR A 45 0.04 -1.62 9.32
N LEU A 46 0.39 -2.25 8.20
CA LEU A 46 -0.54 -3.16 7.53
C LEU A 46 -0.88 -4.34 8.44
N GLY A 47 0.10 -4.86 9.17
CA GLY A 47 -0.14 -5.94 10.12
C GLY A 47 -1.15 -5.54 11.20
N ALA A 48 -1.02 -4.33 11.73
CA ALA A 48 -1.96 -3.82 12.74
C ALA A 48 -3.37 -3.65 12.16
N ALA A 49 -3.46 -3.17 10.92
CA ALA A 49 -4.76 -3.00 10.24
C ALA A 49 -5.45 -4.36 10.03
N ILE A 50 -4.69 -5.34 9.56
CA ILE A 50 -5.22 -6.70 9.35
C ILE A 50 -5.67 -7.30 10.68
N LYS A 51 -4.86 -7.13 11.74
CA LYS A 51 -5.23 -7.63 13.06
C LYS A 51 -6.54 -7.02 13.54
N LYS A 52 -6.69 -5.71 13.37
CA LYS A 52 -7.92 -5.05 13.79
C LYS A 52 -9.14 -5.55 13.03
N LEU A 53 -9.00 -5.79 11.73
CA LEU A 53 -10.10 -6.35 10.94
C LEU A 53 -10.48 -7.74 11.46
N LYS A 54 -9.49 -8.60 11.72
CA LYS A 54 -9.75 -9.94 12.23
C LYS A 54 -10.38 -9.92 13.62
N ASP A 55 -9.90 -9.03 14.50
CA ASP A 55 -10.45 -8.89 15.85
C ASP A 55 -11.91 -8.47 15.83
N ASN A 56 -12.35 -7.85 14.74
CA ASN A 56 -13.74 -7.45 14.54
C ASN A 56 -14.53 -8.45 13.70
N GLY A 57 -14.01 -9.66 13.55
CA GLY A 57 -14.73 -10.75 12.90
C GLY A 57 -14.63 -10.78 11.38
N VAL A 58 -13.77 -9.98 10.80
CA VAL A 58 -13.58 -9.99 9.35
C VAL A 58 -12.64 -11.13 8.99
N HIS A 59 -13.07 -11.97 8.06
CA HIS A 59 -12.25 -13.07 7.60
C HIS A 59 -11.30 -12.62 6.51
N ILE A 60 -10.00 -12.90 6.68
CA ILE A 60 -9.00 -12.69 5.64
C ILE A 60 -8.24 -13.99 5.48
N HIS A 61 -8.31 -14.57 4.28
CA HIS A 61 -7.63 -15.83 4.01
C HIS A 61 -6.12 -15.69 4.27
N GLY A 62 -5.54 -16.69 4.95
CA GLY A 62 -4.13 -16.63 5.33
C GLY A 62 -3.18 -16.42 4.18
N ALA A 63 -3.47 -17.00 3.02
CA ALA A 63 -2.61 -16.79 1.84
C ALA A 63 -2.67 -15.35 1.35
N MET A 64 -3.84 -14.73 1.39
CA MET A 64 -3.98 -13.33 1.00
C MET A 64 -3.26 -12.41 1.98
N GLU A 65 -3.38 -12.73 3.27
CA GLU A 65 -2.67 -11.96 4.30
C GLU A 65 -1.17 -12.01 4.06
N ARG A 66 -0.62 -13.19 3.80
CA ARG A 66 0.82 -13.34 3.54
C ARG A 66 1.24 -12.60 2.29
N ALA A 67 0.43 -12.64 1.23
CA ALA A 67 0.73 -11.92 -0.01
C ALA A 67 0.76 -10.42 0.21
N PHE A 68 -0.22 -9.90 0.95
CA PHE A 68 -0.28 -8.47 1.26
C PHE A 68 0.92 -8.03 2.09
N LEU A 69 1.25 -8.81 3.12
CA LEU A 69 2.39 -8.49 3.99
C LEU A 69 3.71 -8.54 3.23
N ALA A 70 3.84 -9.50 2.32
CA ALA A 70 5.06 -9.61 1.50
C ALA A 70 5.21 -8.42 0.56
N LEU A 71 4.13 -8.00 -0.08
CA LEU A 71 4.18 -6.84 -0.96
C LEU A 71 4.50 -5.57 -0.18
N TYR A 72 3.86 -5.39 0.96
CA TYR A 72 4.10 -4.23 1.80
C TYR A 72 5.52 -4.25 2.35
N GLY A 73 6.04 -5.44 2.66
CA GLY A 73 7.43 -5.60 3.10
C GLY A 73 8.43 -5.18 2.04
N TYR A 74 8.16 -5.47 0.78
CA TYR A 74 8.99 -4.98 -0.32
C TYR A 74 9.12 -3.46 -0.27
N ALA A 75 8.04 -2.80 0.06
CA ALA A 75 7.95 -1.35 -0.01
C ALA A 75 8.40 -0.63 1.26
N SER A 76 8.30 -1.29 2.41
CA SER A 76 8.46 -0.59 3.68
C SER A 76 9.15 -1.41 4.76
N ASP A 77 9.96 -2.40 4.38
CA ASP A 77 10.73 -3.11 5.38
C ASP A 77 11.72 -2.15 6.05
N GLU A 78 12.25 -2.55 7.19
CA GLU A 78 13.12 -1.68 7.97
C GLU A 78 14.46 -1.40 7.32
N ASN A 79 14.90 -2.29 6.44
CA ASN A 79 16.07 -2.08 5.62
C ASN A 79 15.69 -1.51 4.28
N GLY A 80 14.45 -1.09 4.21
CA GLY A 80 13.76 -1.05 2.99
C GLY A 80 13.89 0.18 2.18
N ILE A 81 13.11 0.10 1.21
CA ILE A 81 12.98 1.03 0.12
C ILE A 81 12.73 2.43 0.63
N ARG A 82 11.88 2.54 1.62
CA ARG A 82 11.51 3.84 2.18
C ARG A 82 12.61 4.46 2.99
N HIS A 83 13.52 3.61 3.45
CA HIS A 83 14.64 4.03 4.26
C HIS A 83 15.96 3.93 3.50
N GLY A 84 15.87 3.81 2.16
CA GLY A 84 17.03 3.79 1.32
C GLY A 84 17.57 2.41 1.00
N GLY A 85 16.86 1.36 1.39
CA GLY A 85 17.29 -0.01 1.10
C GLY A 85 17.19 -0.40 -0.37
N ILE A 86 16.19 0.14 -1.06
CA ILE A 86 16.02 -0.07 -2.49
C ILE A 86 15.91 1.27 -3.16
N ASP A 87 16.64 1.42 -4.24
CA ASP A 87 16.69 2.68 -4.95
C ASP A 87 15.59 2.76 -6.00
N PHE A 88 14.56 3.52 -5.70
CA PHE A 88 13.46 3.74 -6.63
C PHE A 88 13.82 4.64 -7.81
N LYS A 89 14.95 5.31 -7.75
CA LYS A 89 15.34 6.27 -8.81
C LYS A 89 15.39 5.60 -10.17
N ASN A 90 15.76 4.34 -10.19
CA ASN A 90 15.90 3.59 -11.42
C ASN A 90 14.81 2.52 -11.56
N ALA A 91 13.67 2.73 -10.89
CA ALA A 91 12.58 1.76 -10.96
C ALA A 91 12.07 1.64 -12.40
N PRO A 92 11.96 0.42 -12.92
CA PRO A 92 11.42 0.26 -14.27
C PRO A 92 9.92 0.45 -14.31
N ALA A 93 9.42 0.73 -15.52
CA ALA A 93 7.99 0.97 -15.75
C ALA A 93 7.13 -0.20 -15.26
N GLU A 94 7.58 -1.42 -15.48
CA GLU A 94 6.81 -2.61 -15.10
C GLU A 94 6.66 -2.74 -13.58
N ASP A 95 7.69 -2.33 -12.82
CA ASP A 95 7.60 -2.34 -11.35
C ASP A 95 6.62 -1.28 -10.86
N ALA A 96 6.70 -0.08 -11.45
CA ALA A 96 5.77 0.99 -11.10
C ALA A 96 4.33 0.60 -11.42
N LYS A 97 4.12 -0.04 -12.56
CA LYS A 97 2.79 -0.53 -12.95
C LYS A 97 2.28 -1.59 -11.98
N TYR A 98 3.13 -2.54 -11.62
CA TYR A 98 2.75 -3.58 -10.66
C TYR A 98 2.38 -2.99 -9.31
N MET A 99 3.18 -2.06 -8.81
CA MET A 99 2.91 -1.42 -7.53
C MET A 99 1.63 -0.59 -7.56
N LEU A 100 1.41 0.15 -8.64
CA LEU A 100 0.20 0.96 -8.79
C LEU A 100 -1.06 0.08 -8.75
N ILE A 101 -1.06 -0.99 -9.53
CA ILE A 101 -2.22 -1.89 -9.62
C ILE A 101 -2.41 -2.64 -8.30
N SER A 102 -1.33 -3.19 -7.74
CA SER A 102 -1.41 -3.97 -6.51
C SER A 102 -1.82 -3.13 -5.32
N CYS A 103 -1.27 -1.95 -5.17
CA CYS A 103 -1.64 -1.07 -4.06
C CYS A 103 -3.08 -0.59 -4.20
N SER A 104 -3.53 -0.31 -5.42
CA SER A 104 -4.92 0.08 -5.64
C SER A 104 -5.86 -1.05 -5.26
N ALA A 105 -5.53 -2.28 -5.63
CA ALA A 105 -6.32 -3.46 -5.26
C ALA A 105 -6.35 -3.66 -3.75
N PHE A 106 -5.22 -3.47 -3.07
CA PHE A 106 -5.15 -3.59 -1.61
C PHE A 106 -6.03 -2.55 -0.93
N VAL A 107 -5.92 -1.30 -1.36
CA VAL A 107 -6.71 -0.22 -0.77
C VAL A 107 -8.21 -0.53 -0.92
N ASN A 108 -8.62 -0.93 -2.11
CA ASN A 108 -10.03 -1.26 -2.34
C ASN A 108 -10.48 -2.45 -1.50
N TYR A 109 -9.67 -3.48 -1.41
CA TYR A 109 -9.98 -4.65 -0.59
C TYR A 109 -10.15 -4.26 0.88
N LEU A 110 -9.19 -3.50 1.41
CA LEU A 110 -9.24 -3.07 2.81
C LEU A 110 -10.45 -2.17 3.07
N MET A 111 -10.75 -1.27 2.15
CA MET A 111 -11.91 -0.39 2.28
C MET A 111 -13.21 -1.18 2.33
N GLU A 112 -13.36 -2.18 1.46
CA GLU A 112 -14.55 -3.01 1.44
C GLU A 112 -14.70 -3.81 2.73
N LYS A 113 -13.60 -4.37 3.24
CA LYS A 113 -13.62 -5.09 4.50
C LYS A 113 -13.93 -4.16 5.67
N TRP A 114 -13.32 -2.98 5.67
CA TRP A 114 -13.53 -1.99 6.72
C TRP A 114 -14.98 -1.49 6.75
N SER A 115 -15.57 -1.26 5.58
CA SER A 115 -16.94 -0.76 5.52
C SER A 115 -17.95 -1.73 6.14
N LYS A 116 -17.67 -3.02 6.11
CA LYS A 116 -18.54 -4.02 6.73
C LYS A 116 -18.58 -3.90 8.24
N ILE A 117 -17.50 -3.39 8.85
CA ILE A 117 -17.45 -3.17 10.29
C ILE A 117 -18.17 -1.88 10.67
N GLN A 118 -18.11 -0.88 9.81
CA GLN A 118 -18.70 0.43 10.07
C GLN A 118 -20.21 0.44 10.02
N ASN A 119 -20.80 -0.55 9.41
CA ASN A 119 -22.28 -0.66 9.33
C ASN A 119 -22.81 -1.62 10.41
#